data_9af64ac3349a0326b89b9fa328ab5136
#
_entry.id   9af64ac3349a0326b89b9fa328ab5136
#
_cell.length_a   1.000
_cell.length_b   1.000
_cell.length_c   1.000
_cell.angle_alpha   90.00
_cell.angle_beta   90.00
_cell.angle_gamma   90.00
#
_symmetry.space_group_name_H-M   'P 1'
#
loop_
_entity.id
_entity.type
_entity.pdbx_description
1 polymer ?
#
loop_
_entity_poly.entity_id
_entity_poly.type
_entity_poly.pdbx_seq_one_letter_code
_entity_poly.pdbx_strand_id
1 'polypeptide(L)'
;MAGGAFSPSVYARFTVGSNFYNTVFSARQLRDNIGKYVGIGISFPLLSGLERLTHQRKQKLNLYRLKNEEELEKQQLYTDIEQTLLSLHAGFSEHQQALQQLDAEALVLKESERKWEEGLISVFQLMEARNRFISAKAELVRVRLQVEMMRKLEKYYREGTFL
;
A
#
# COMPACT_ATOMS: atom_id res chain seq x y z
N MET A 1 21.47 -20.80 -1.84
CA MET A 1 21.95 -22.15 -2.15
C MET A 1 21.69 -22.45 -3.62
N ALA A 2 22.68 -22.29 -4.51
CA ALA A 2 22.51 -22.44 -5.96
C ALA A 2 23.35 -23.59 -6.56
N GLY A 3 23.77 -24.57 -5.74
CA GLY A 3 24.67 -25.65 -6.17
C GLY A 3 23.99 -26.84 -6.88
N GLY A 4 22.68 -27.00 -6.80
CA GLY A 4 21.98 -28.17 -7.35
C GLY A 4 21.64 -28.11 -8.85
N ALA A 5 21.99 -27.02 -9.52
CA ALA A 5 21.47 -26.72 -10.86
C ALA A 5 22.17 -27.45 -12.01
N PHE A 6 23.33 -28.06 -11.76
CA PHE A 6 24.09 -28.88 -12.72
C PHE A 6 24.19 -30.34 -12.33
N SER A 7 23.43 -30.79 -11.33
CA SER A 7 23.44 -32.17 -10.90
C SER A 7 22.67 -33.06 -11.88
N PRO A 8 23.23 -34.21 -12.29
CA PRO A 8 22.50 -35.17 -13.05
C PRO A 8 21.32 -35.72 -12.23
N SER A 9 20.19 -35.92 -12.86
CA SER A 9 19.08 -36.64 -12.25
C SER A 9 19.15 -38.12 -12.64
N VAL A 10 19.12 -38.97 -11.62
CA VAL A 10 19.07 -40.43 -11.80
C VAL A 10 17.64 -40.86 -11.47
N TYR A 11 17.03 -41.62 -12.36
CA TYR A 11 15.71 -42.18 -12.13
C TYR A 11 15.69 -43.67 -12.47
N ALA A 12 14.94 -44.41 -11.69
CA ALA A 12 14.63 -45.79 -11.96
C ALA A 12 13.18 -45.90 -12.47
N ARG A 13 12.96 -46.62 -13.56
CA ARG A 13 11.64 -46.88 -14.09
C ARG A 13 11.38 -48.39 -14.06
N PHE A 14 10.31 -48.74 -13.40
CA PHE A 14 9.79 -50.11 -13.43
C PHE A 14 8.43 -50.08 -14.13
N THR A 15 8.29 -50.90 -15.20
CA THR A 15 7.05 -50.98 -15.95
C THR A 15 6.66 -52.43 -16.04
N VAL A 16 5.44 -52.74 -15.65
CA VAL A 16 4.82 -54.07 -15.86
C VAL A 16 3.62 -53.83 -16.76
N GLY A 17 3.60 -54.53 -17.86
CA GLY A 17 2.49 -54.42 -18.83
C GLY A 17 2.16 -55.80 -19.38
N SER A 18 0.89 -56.03 -19.70
CA SER A 18 0.44 -57.20 -20.47
C SER A 18 -0.20 -56.70 -21.75
N ASN A 19 0.26 -57.22 -22.88
CA ASN A 19 -0.28 -56.91 -24.19
C ASN A 19 -1.27 -58.03 -24.62
N PHE A 20 -2.47 -57.60 -25.00
CA PHE A 20 -3.52 -58.51 -25.48
C PHE A 20 -3.64 -58.36 -26.99
N TYR A 21 -3.45 -59.53 -27.71
CA TYR A 21 -3.45 -59.61 -29.19
C TYR A 21 -4.45 -60.63 -29.74
N ASN A 22 -5.62 -60.78 -29.13
CA ASN A 22 -6.59 -61.73 -29.68
C ASN A 22 -8.03 -61.18 -29.61
N THR A 23 -8.87 -61.73 -30.52
CA THR A 23 -10.30 -61.38 -30.63
C THR A 23 -11.15 -61.99 -29.51
N VAL A 24 -10.64 -62.94 -28.74
CA VAL A 24 -11.36 -63.56 -27.60
C VAL A 24 -10.57 -63.34 -26.32
N PHE A 25 -11.19 -62.69 -25.30
CA PHE A 25 -10.58 -62.43 -24.01
C PHE A 25 -10.37 -63.74 -23.23
N SER A 26 -9.13 -64.04 -22.85
CA SER A 26 -8.78 -65.17 -21.99
C SER A 26 -7.85 -64.73 -20.88
N ALA A 27 -8.25 -64.92 -19.59
CA ALA A 27 -7.44 -64.59 -18.41
C ALA A 27 -6.06 -65.33 -18.39
N ARG A 28 -5.91 -66.42 -19.12
CA ARG A 28 -4.64 -67.15 -19.26
C ARG A 28 -3.62 -66.34 -20.05
N GLN A 29 -4.03 -65.61 -21.09
CA GLN A 29 -3.17 -64.77 -21.95
C GLN A 29 -2.64 -63.57 -21.24
N LEU A 30 -3.42 -63.03 -20.30
CA LEU A 30 -2.93 -61.92 -19.43
C LEU A 30 -1.75 -62.33 -18.55
N ARG A 31 -1.71 -63.61 -18.13
CA ARG A 31 -0.64 -64.14 -17.29
C ARG A 31 0.59 -64.59 -18.10
N ASP A 32 0.38 -65.03 -19.30
CA ASP A 32 1.46 -65.61 -20.16
C ASP A 32 2.18 -64.47 -20.93
N ASN A 33 1.57 -63.29 -21.07
CA ASN A 33 2.12 -62.12 -21.80
C ASN A 33 2.52 -60.96 -20.88
N ILE A 34 2.95 -61.22 -19.66
CA ILE A 34 3.44 -60.20 -18.74
C ILE A 34 4.87 -59.77 -19.14
N GLY A 35 4.96 -58.60 -19.76
CA GLY A 35 6.25 -57.94 -19.98
C GLY A 35 6.65 -57.14 -18.71
N LYS A 36 7.85 -57.42 -18.23
CA LYS A 36 8.46 -56.65 -17.13
C LYS A 36 9.66 -55.88 -17.67
N TYR A 37 9.67 -54.60 -17.49
CA TYR A 37 10.79 -53.75 -17.88
C TYR A 37 11.32 -53.02 -16.67
N VAL A 38 12.65 -53.12 -16.45
CA VAL A 38 13.37 -52.35 -15.45
C VAL A 38 14.43 -51.51 -16.16
N GLY A 39 14.38 -50.22 -16.01
CA GLY A 39 15.34 -49.30 -16.61
C GLY A 39 15.85 -48.30 -15.61
N ILE A 40 17.14 -48.02 -15.71
CA ILE A 40 17.78 -46.89 -14.99
C ILE A 40 18.14 -45.86 -16.06
N GLY A 41 17.73 -44.61 -15.84
CA GLY A 41 18.05 -43.51 -16.71
C GLY A 41 18.81 -42.41 -15.94
N ILE A 42 19.79 -41.83 -16.63
CA ILE A 42 20.51 -40.65 -16.14
C ILE A 42 20.19 -39.53 -17.11
N SER A 43 19.64 -38.43 -16.61
CA SER A 43 19.36 -37.23 -17.39
C SER A 43 20.35 -36.15 -17.02
N PHE A 44 21.09 -35.65 -18.00
CA PHE A 44 22.05 -34.57 -17.84
C PHE A 44 21.61 -33.37 -18.68
N PRO A 45 21.26 -32.23 -18.06
CA PRO A 45 20.76 -31.06 -18.78
C PRO A 45 21.92 -30.27 -19.43
N LEU A 46 22.29 -30.59 -20.67
CA LEU A 46 23.42 -29.97 -21.38
C LEU A 46 23.12 -28.54 -21.84
N LEU A 47 21.89 -28.23 -22.26
CA LEU A 47 21.53 -26.94 -22.87
C LEU A 47 20.85 -25.96 -21.89
N SER A 48 20.44 -26.40 -20.72
CA SER A 48 19.80 -25.54 -19.71
C SER A 48 20.78 -24.58 -18.99
N GLY A 49 22.07 -24.68 -19.25
CA GLY A 49 23.08 -23.79 -18.63
C GLY A 49 22.92 -22.31 -19.01
N LEU A 50 22.59 -22.01 -20.27
CA LEU A 50 22.39 -20.66 -20.76
C LEU A 50 21.10 -20.04 -20.20
N GLU A 51 20.04 -20.81 -20.12
CA GLU A 51 18.76 -20.39 -19.55
C GLU A 51 18.90 -20.08 -18.04
N ARG A 52 19.69 -20.88 -17.33
CA ARG A 52 19.98 -20.66 -15.90
C ARG A 52 20.85 -19.43 -15.66
N LEU A 53 21.86 -19.17 -16.49
CA LEU A 53 22.67 -17.96 -16.42
C LEU A 53 21.82 -16.72 -16.68
N THR A 54 20.92 -16.79 -17.65
CA THR A 54 19.96 -15.71 -17.94
C THR A 54 18.99 -15.51 -16.76
N HIS A 55 18.49 -16.59 -16.18
CA HIS A 55 17.64 -16.53 -15.00
C HIS A 55 18.36 -15.92 -13.79
N GLN A 56 19.60 -16.30 -13.51
CA GLN A 56 20.41 -15.72 -12.45
C GLN A 56 20.66 -14.22 -12.67
N ARG A 57 20.97 -13.81 -13.91
CA ARG A 57 21.13 -12.38 -14.26
C ARG A 57 19.82 -11.61 -14.07
N LYS A 58 18.70 -12.20 -14.48
CA LYS A 58 17.36 -11.61 -14.28
C LYS A 58 17.02 -11.47 -12.79
N GLN A 59 17.36 -12.45 -11.96
CA GLN A 59 17.18 -12.35 -10.50
C GLN A 59 18.08 -11.27 -9.87
N LYS A 60 19.32 -11.14 -10.33
CA LYS A 60 20.20 -10.04 -9.89
C LYS A 60 19.64 -8.67 -10.26
N LEU A 61 19.18 -8.49 -11.48
CA LEU A 61 18.55 -7.25 -11.93
C LEU A 61 17.29 -6.94 -11.12
N ASN A 62 16.48 -7.96 -10.84
CA ASN A 62 15.30 -7.80 -9.99
C ASN A 62 15.67 -7.37 -8.55
N LEU A 63 16.75 -7.91 -8.00
CA LEU A 63 17.26 -7.49 -6.69
C LEU A 63 17.70 -6.02 -6.69
N TYR A 64 18.40 -5.57 -7.73
CA TYR A 64 18.79 -4.15 -7.86
C TYR A 64 17.56 -3.25 -8.01
N ARG A 65 16.58 -3.68 -8.80
CA ARG A 65 15.31 -2.96 -8.93
C ARG A 65 14.61 -2.80 -7.58
N LEU A 66 14.46 -3.88 -6.81
CA LEU A 66 13.84 -3.86 -5.49
C LEU A 66 14.60 -2.96 -4.50
N LYS A 67 15.94 -2.94 -4.56
CA LYS A 67 16.74 -2.03 -3.74
C LYS A 67 16.53 -0.56 -4.12
N ASN A 68 16.41 -0.27 -5.40
CA ASN A 68 16.15 1.10 -5.85
C ASN A 68 14.70 1.53 -5.49
N GLU A 69 13.74 0.61 -5.58
CA GLU A 69 12.35 0.84 -5.13
C GLU A 69 12.31 1.10 -3.60
N GLU A 70 13.04 0.32 -2.80
CA GLU A 70 13.15 0.54 -1.35
C GLU A 70 13.75 1.93 -1.03
N GLU A 71 14.77 2.35 -1.76
CA GLU A 71 15.40 3.66 -1.55
C GLU A 71 14.47 4.80 -1.95
N LEU A 72 13.73 4.64 -3.05
CA LEU A 72 12.71 5.59 -3.49
C LEU A 72 11.60 5.74 -2.44
N GLU A 73 11.10 4.63 -1.91
CA GLU A 73 10.08 4.63 -0.85
C GLU A 73 10.58 5.32 0.42
N LYS A 74 11.83 5.11 0.80
CA LYS A 74 12.44 5.84 1.93
C LYS A 74 12.48 7.35 1.69
N GLN A 75 12.92 7.77 0.49
CA GLN A 75 12.96 9.19 0.14
C GLN A 75 11.55 9.81 0.16
N GLN A 76 10.55 9.08 -0.34
CA GLN A 76 9.16 9.51 -0.33
C GLN A 76 8.64 9.66 1.11
N LEU A 77 8.93 8.68 1.96
CA LEU A 77 8.57 8.74 3.38
C LEU A 77 9.21 9.97 4.09
N TYR A 78 10.47 10.26 3.83
CA TYR A 78 11.11 11.47 4.38
C TYR A 78 10.42 12.75 3.93
N THR A 79 10.08 12.84 2.65
CA THR A 79 9.35 13.99 2.09
C THR A 79 7.98 14.15 2.74
N ASP A 80 7.24 13.05 2.92
CA ASP A 80 5.92 13.04 3.55
C ASP A 80 5.99 13.49 5.02
N ILE A 81 7.02 13.07 5.75
CA ILE A 81 7.28 13.50 7.13
C ILE A 81 7.56 15.01 7.18
N GLU A 82 8.49 15.51 6.35
CA GLU A 82 8.79 16.93 6.28
C GLU A 82 7.56 17.77 5.94
N GLN A 83 6.78 17.34 4.94
CA GLN A 83 5.56 18.02 4.54
C GLN A 83 4.51 18.02 5.65
N THR A 84 4.41 16.94 6.41
CA THR A 84 3.50 16.83 7.55
C THR A 84 3.92 17.81 8.65
N LEU A 85 5.20 17.92 8.98
CA LEU A 85 5.72 18.87 9.97
C LEU A 85 5.51 20.31 9.55
N LEU A 86 5.78 20.66 8.29
CA LEU A 86 5.52 22.00 7.76
C LEU A 86 4.02 22.33 7.79
N SER A 87 3.17 21.39 7.42
CA SER A 87 1.71 21.54 7.45
C SER A 87 1.20 21.70 8.87
N LEU A 88 1.78 20.98 9.83
CA LEU A 88 1.45 21.14 11.25
C LEU A 88 1.81 22.53 11.77
N HIS A 89 3.00 23.03 11.43
CA HIS A 89 3.44 24.36 11.82
C HIS A 89 2.56 25.46 11.19
N ALA A 90 2.26 25.35 9.90
CA ALA A 90 1.33 26.26 9.23
C ALA A 90 -0.07 26.21 9.84
N GLY A 91 -0.56 25.01 10.17
CA GLY A 91 -1.86 24.81 10.82
C GLY A 91 -1.97 25.48 12.19
N PHE A 92 -0.91 25.52 12.99
CA PHE A 92 -0.91 26.27 14.25
C PHE A 92 -1.07 27.79 14.02
N SER A 93 -0.37 28.33 13.03
CA SER A 93 -0.50 29.73 12.66
C SER A 93 -1.92 30.06 12.16
N GLU A 94 -2.46 29.19 11.28
CA GLU A 94 -3.83 29.32 10.77
C GLU A 94 -4.88 29.22 11.89
N HIS A 95 -4.69 28.34 12.88
CA HIS A 95 -5.56 28.23 14.05
C HIS A 95 -5.55 29.52 14.89
N GLN A 96 -4.39 30.10 15.09
CA GLN A 96 -4.28 31.35 15.82
C GLN A 96 -4.96 32.51 15.09
N GLN A 97 -4.84 32.57 13.76
CA GLN A 97 -5.54 33.57 12.94
C GLN A 97 -7.06 33.35 12.97
N ALA A 98 -7.53 32.11 12.90
CA ALA A 98 -8.95 31.80 12.99
C ALA A 98 -9.57 32.13 14.33
N LEU A 99 -8.81 32.01 15.43
CA LEU A 99 -9.22 32.50 16.77
C LEU A 99 -9.38 34.04 16.78
N GLN A 100 -8.38 34.76 16.29
CA GLN A 100 -8.44 36.23 16.23
C GLN A 100 -9.60 36.71 15.36
N GLN A 101 -9.85 36.05 14.23
CA GLN A 101 -10.97 36.32 13.35
C GLN A 101 -12.31 36.11 14.07
N LEU A 102 -12.46 34.97 14.77
CA LEU A 102 -13.68 34.70 15.54
C LEU A 102 -13.94 35.76 16.61
N ASP A 103 -12.90 36.18 17.34
CA ASP A 103 -13.02 37.21 18.36
C ASP A 103 -13.43 38.57 17.76
N ALA A 104 -12.85 38.94 16.60
CA ALA A 104 -13.21 40.15 15.88
C ALA A 104 -14.67 40.13 15.39
N GLU A 105 -15.10 39.00 14.76
CA GLU A 105 -16.49 38.87 14.30
C GLU A 105 -17.50 38.80 15.45
N ALA A 106 -17.11 38.27 16.62
CA ALA A 106 -17.93 38.29 17.81
C ALA A 106 -18.18 39.74 18.32
N LEU A 107 -17.15 40.59 18.26
CA LEU A 107 -17.28 42.00 18.60
C LEU A 107 -18.16 42.76 17.61
N VAL A 108 -17.98 42.49 16.30
CA VAL A 108 -18.80 43.06 15.22
C VAL A 108 -20.27 42.67 15.40
N LEU A 109 -20.53 41.37 15.71
CA LEU A 109 -21.89 40.92 15.95
C LEU A 109 -22.54 41.62 17.14
N LYS A 110 -21.85 41.66 18.26
CA LYS A 110 -22.32 42.34 19.47
C LYS A 110 -22.66 43.83 19.23
N GLU A 111 -21.80 44.49 18.49
CA GLU A 111 -22.02 45.93 18.16
C GLU A 111 -23.19 46.09 17.16
N SER A 112 -23.34 45.15 16.22
CA SER A 112 -24.47 45.12 15.27
C SER A 112 -25.79 44.83 15.98
N GLU A 113 -25.82 43.94 16.97
CA GLU A 113 -27.02 43.67 17.80
C GLU A 113 -27.45 44.91 18.55
N ARG A 114 -26.52 45.65 19.18
CA ARG A 114 -26.80 46.91 19.85
C ARG A 114 -27.36 47.98 18.90
N LYS A 115 -26.70 48.18 17.74
CA LYS A 115 -27.16 49.15 16.73
C LYS A 115 -28.55 48.80 16.15
N TRP A 116 -28.86 47.54 16.04
CA TRP A 116 -30.18 47.09 15.59
C TRP A 116 -31.25 47.42 16.65
N GLU A 117 -30.98 47.19 17.94
CA GLU A 117 -31.86 47.53 19.04
C GLU A 117 -32.14 49.05 19.10
N GLU A 118 -31.13 49.85 18.78
CA GLU A 118 -31.25 51.31 18.66
C GLU A 118 -31.92 51.76 17.34
N GLY A 119 -32.27 50.84 16.43
CA GLY A 119 -32.89 51.14 15.14
C GLY A 119 -31.94 51.75 14.10
N LEU A 120 -30.62 51.68 14.34
CA LEU A 120 -29.59 52.30 13.49
C LEU A 120 -29.16 51.46 12.28
N ILE A 121 -29.45 50.18 12.29
CA ILE A 121 -29.15 49.25 11.17
C ILE A 121 -30.36 48.41 10.81
N SER A 122 -30.36 47.92 9.58
CA SER A 122 -31.41 47.02 9.07
C SER A 122 -31.22 45.61 9.57
N VAL A 123 -32.31 44.82 9.57
CA VAL A 123 -32.28 43.35 9.83
C VAL A 123 -31.31 42.63 8.91
N PHE A 124 -31.20 43.08 7.64
CA PHE A 124 -30.27 42.49 6.67
C PHE A 124 -28.80 42.64 7.13
N GLN A 125 -28.42 43.83 7.63
CA GLN A 125 -27.07 44.07 8.14
C GLN A 125 -26.77 43.26 9.40
N LEU A 126 -27.74 43.08 10.27
CA LEU A 126 -27.60 42.20 11.43
C LEU A 126 -27.41 40.73 11.02
N MET A 127 -28.19 40.25 10.05
CA MET A 127 -28.06 38.88 9.51
C MET A 127 -26.71 38.67 8.86
N GLU A 128 -26.18 39.66 8.15
CA GLU A 128 -24.84 39.62 7.58
C GLU A 128 -23.75 39.44 8.66
N ALA A 129 -23.82 40.22 9.74
CA ALA A 129 -22.90 40.10 10.88
C ALA A 129 -22.99 38.69 11.53
N ARG A 130 -24.20 38.17 11.72
CA ARG A 130 -24.42 36.81 12.22
C ARG A 130 -23.81 35.75 11.30
N ASN A 131 -24.00 35.85 10.00
CA ASN A 131 -23.45 34.90 9.03
C ASN A 131 -21.92 34.92 9.05
N ARG A 132 -21.29 36.08 9.14
CA ARG A 132 -19.83 36.24 9.29
C ARG A 132 -19.32 35.52 10.56
N PHE A 133 -19.97 35.76 11.69
CA PHE A 133 -19.62 35.11 12.96
C PHE A 133 -19.76 33.60 12.88
N ILE A 134 -20.86 33.08 12.30
CA ILE A 134 -21.08 31.63 12.11
C ILE A 134 -20.01 31.05 11.20
N SER A 135 -19.65 31.73 10.11
CA SER A 135 -18.59 31.31 9.18
C SER A 135 -17.22 31.27 9.85
N ALA A 136 -16.87 32.30 10.65
CA ALA A 136 -15.63 32.31 11.39
C ALA A 136 -15.57 31.20 12.45
N LYS A 137 -16.69 30.88 13.11
CA LYS A 137 -16.79 29.76 14.04
C LYS A 137 -16.61 28.41 13.35
N ALA A 138 -17.23 28.22 12.19
CA ALA A 138 -17.08 27.00 11.38
C ALA A 138 -15.63 26.83 10.91
N GLU A 139 -14.99 27.93 10.50
CA GLU A 139 -13.60 27.93 10.07
C GLU A 139 -12.65 27.53 11.20
N LEU A 140 -12.83 28.08 12.42
CA LEU A 140 -12.04 27.68 13.58
C LEU A 140 -12.15 26.17 13.86
N VAL A 141 -13.36 25.61 13.77
CA VAL A 141 -13.57 24.16 13.97
C VAL A 141 -12.86 23.36 12.88
N ARG A 142 -12.94 23.78 11.61
CA ARG A 142 -12.25 23.16 10.49
C ARG A 142 -10.74 23.10 10.71
N VAL A 143 -10.15 24.23 11.01
CA VAL A 143 -8.70 24.36 11.21
C VAL A 143 -8.24 23.57 12.43
N ARG A 144 -9.00 23.61 13.53
CA ARG A 144 -8.71 22.80 14.72
C ARG A 144 -8.66 21.29 14.40
N LEU A 145 -9.65 20.79 13.67
CA LEU A 145 -9.68 19.38 13.26
C LEU A 145 -8.51 19.03 12.33
N GLN A 146 -8.16 19.93 11.44
CA GLN A 146 -7.00 19.78 10.56
C GLN A 146 -5.70 19.68 11.35
N VAL A 147 -5.47 20.54 12.32
CA VAL A 147 -4.29 20.51 13.21
C VAL A 147 -4.26 19.20 14.01
N GLU A 148 -5.38 18.76 14.57
CA GLU A 148 -5.44 17.49 15.31
C GLU A 148 -5.15 16.28 14.41
N MET A 149 -5.62 16.31 13.18
CA MET A 149 -5.32 15.24 12.19
C MET A 149 -3.83 15.21 11.87
N MET A 150 -3.21 16.37 11.59
CA MET A 150 -1.77 16.46 11.31
C MET A 150 -0.92 16.03 12.50
N ARG A 151 -1.33 16.37 13.73
CA ARG A 151 -0.67 15.94 14.97
C ARG A 151 -0.72 14.41 15.14
N LYS A 152 -1.86 13.80 14.84
CA LYS A 152 -1.97 12.34 14.87
C LYS A 152 -1.12 11.66 13.78
N LEU A 153 -1.06 12.27 12.60
CA LEU A 153 -0.23 11.78 11.51
C LEU A 153 1.27 11.87 11.85
N GLU A 154 1.71 12.99 12.43
CA GLU A 154 3.09 13.15 12.95
C GLU A 154 3.42 12.07 14.01
N LYS A 155 2.50 11.86 14.94
CA LYS A 155 2.65 10.80 15.94
C LYS A 155 2.77 9.42 15.32
N TYR A 156 1.96 9.12 14.31
CA TYR A 156 2.04 7.87 13.57
C TYR A 156 3.39 7.67 12.90
N TYR A 157 3.92 8.68 12.22
CA TYR A 157 5.25 8.59 11.60
C TYR A 157 6.36 8.39 12.62
N ARG A 158 6.22 8.91 13.83
CA ARG A 158 7.22 8.79 14.88
C ARG A 158 7.14 7.46 15.65
N GLU A 159 5.94 6.98 15.94
CA GLU A 159 5.69 5.85 16.84
C GLU A 159 5.16 4.59 16.14
N GLY A 160 4.76 4.69 14.88
CA GLY A 160 4.21 3.58 14.08
C GLY A 160 2.80 3.16 14.52
N THR A 161 2.10 3.98 15.34
CA THR A 161 0.75 3.67 15.83
C THR A 161 -0.17 4.88 15.78
N PHE A 162 -1.46 4.65 15.44
CA PHE A 162 -2.51 5.68 15.44
C PHE A 162 -3.21 5.87 16.79
N LEU A 163 -2.91 5.03 17.80
CA LEU A 163 -3.53 5.05 19.12
C LEU A 163 -2.65 5.72 20.17
#